data_952b1eec58833ca45738ab77ece82158
#
_entry.id   952b1eec58833ca45738ab77ece82158
#
_cell.length_a   1.000
_cell.length_b   1.000
_cell.length_c   1.000
_cell.angle_alpha   90.00
_cell.angle_beta   90.00
_cell.angle_gamma   90.00
#
_symmetry.space_group_name_H-M   'P 1'
#
loop_
_entity.id
_entity.type
_entity.pdbx_description
1 polymer ?
#
loop_
_entity_poly.entity_id
_entity_poly.type
_entity_poly.pdbx_seq_one_letter_code
_entity_poly.pdbx_strand_id
1 'polypeptide(L)'
;MVTTAEGDPDDALLYRVADDLFHQLGDDDSGELAGARERYEERRGRVRQDEELWEPWTQAFLEWFAFEWEGAGGAPGARALAGETDPRRAAALRAWLRSQRALVVIGRHQPGRVPARDLCRGAQFEVSEPRSLHGVEPGDVVEVRLIGFEGQVRFGRTFLYHPTGTAAAIEERVEQLRGQGRTAEEILDHVAALRLRTERYRHVDPVRLYRAATEELGEPDGG
;
A
#
# COMPACT_ATOMS: atom_id res chain seq x y z
N MET A 1 -17.44 -16.98 -21.88
CA MET A 1 -17.94 -15.62 -22.17
C MET A 1 -18.01 -14.94 -20.80
N VAL A 2 -16.94 -14.24 -20.42
CA VAL A 2 -16.83 -13.58 -19.10
C VAL A 2 -17.50 -12.22 -19.24
N THR A 3 -18.64 -12.06 -18.59
CA THR A 3 -19.31 -10.77 -18.48
C THR A 3 -18.49 -9.93 -17.51
N THR A 4 -17.72 -8.99 -18.03
CA THR A 4 -17.17 -7.89 -17.25
C THR A 4 -18.36 -7.09 -16.71
N ALA A 5 -18.59 -7.15 -15.40
CA ALA A 5 -19.46 -6.18 -14.76
C ALA A 5 -18.87 -4.80 -15.09
N GLU A 6 -19.62 -3.97 -15.78
CA GLU A 6 -19.28 -2.55 -15.98
C GLU A 6 -19.15 -1.95 -14.59
N GLY A 7 -17.90 -1.62 -14.19
CA GLY A 7 -17.63 -0.98 -12.92
C GLY A 7 -18.34 0.38 -12.86
N ASP A 8 -18.72 0.78 -11.65
CA ASP A 8 -19.29 2.09 -11.39
C ASP A 8 -18.46 3.17 -12.11
N PRO A 9 -19.05 4.05 -12.93
CA PRO A 9 -18.33 5.12 -13.63
C PRO A 9 -17.53 6.03 -12.69
N ASP A 10 -17.92 6.13 -11.42
CA ASP A 10 -17.19 6.88 -10.42
C ASP A 10 -15.95 6.12 -9.91
N ASP A 11 -16.00 4.79 -9.81
CA ASP A 11 -14.83 3.97 -9.57
C ASP A 11 -13.81 4.10 -10.71
N ALA A 12 -14.29 4.06 -11.96
CA ALA A 12 -13.44 4.25 -13.12
C ALA A 12 -12.75 5.62 -13.12
N LEU A 13 -13.43 6.68 -12.69
CA LEU A 13 -12.86 8.03 -12.58
C LEU A 13 -11.78 8.09 -11.50
N LEU A 14 -12.07 7.54 -10.30
CA LEU A 14 -11.14 7.55 -9.18
C LEU A 14 -9.77 6.97 -9.58
N TYR A 15 -9.77 5.79 -10.20
CA TYR A 15 -8.52 5.14 -10.60
C TYR A 15 -7.87 5.78 -11.83
N ARG A 16 -8.65 6.28 -12.79
CA ARG A 16 -8.12 6.97 -13.98
C ARG A 16 -7.32 8.21 -13.62
N VAL A 17 -7.79 8.98 -12.64
CA VAL A 17 -7.09 10.19 -12.19
C VAL A 17 -5.71 9.86 -11.62
N ALA A 18 -5.58 8.75 -10.89
CA ALA A 18 -4.28 8.29 -10.40
C ALA A 18 -3.38 7.78 -11.54
N ASP A 19 -3.94 7.02 -12.49
CA ASP A 19 -3.19 6.52 -13.66
C ASP A 19 -2.65 7.69 -14.51
N ASP A 20 -3.47 8.71 -14.76
CA ASP A 20 -3.06 9.92 -15.49
C ASP A 20 -1.89 10.62 -14.77
N LEU A 21 -1.96 10.70 -13.43
CA LEU A 21 -0.89 11.30 -12.62
C LEU A 21 0.39 10.44 -12.70
N PHE A 22 0.30 9.13 -12.54
CA PHE A 22 1.47 8.24 -12.62
C PHE A 22 2.16 8.30 -14.00
N HIS A 23 1.39 8.43 -15.08
CA HIS A 23 1.93 8.64 -16.42
C HIS A 23 2.75 9.94 -16.50
N GLN A 24 2.21 11.03 -15.97
CA GLN A 24 2.91 12.32 -15.96
C GLN A 24 4.19 12.27 -15.12
N LEU A 25 4.20 11.51 -14.03
CA LEU A 25 5.38 11.36 -13.17
C LEU A 25 6.48 10.52 -13.82
N GLY A 26 6.14 9.62 -14.74
CA GLY A 26 7.11 8.83 -15.49
C GLY A 26 7.93 9.67 -16.47
N ASP A 27 7.40 10.82 -16.89
CA ASP A 27 8.03 11.74 -17.84
C ASP A 27 8.79 12.90 -17.14
N ASP A 28 8.84 12.89 -15.79
CA ASP A 28 9.45 13.98 -15.02
C ASP A 28 10.96 13.78 -14.83
N ASP A 29 11.75 14.59 -15.50
CA ASP A 29 13.22 14.62 -15.42
C ASP A 29 13.77 15.49 -14.25
N SER A 30 12.93 15.95 -13.32
CA SER A 30 13.33 16.86 -12.23
C SER A 30 14.33 16.27 -11.23
N GLY A 31 14.48 14.95 -11.21
CA GLY A 31 15.25 14.22 -10.20
C GLY A 31 14.53 14.06 -8.85
N GLU A 32 13.36 14.66 -8.67
CA GLU A 32 12.57 14.56 -7.45
C GLU A 32 12.15 13.11 -7.18
N LEU A 33 11.76 12.39 -8.24
CA LEU A 33 11.38 10.97 -8.17
C LEU A 33 12.55 10.10 -7.67
N ALA A 34 13.77 10.37 -8.10
CA ALA A 34 14.96 9.62 -7.67
C ALA A 34 15.26 9.83 -6.19
N GLY A 35 15.25 11.07 -5.71
CA GLY A 35 15.44 11.37 -4.29
C GLY A 35 14.33 10.82 -3.39
N ALA A 36 13.07 10.83 -3.87
CA ALA A 36 11.96 10.22 -3.18
C ALA A 36 12.12 8.70 -3.09
N ARG A 37 12.61 8.05 -4.17
CA ARG A 37 12.87 6.60 -4.19
C ARG A 37 13.95 6.21 -3.18
N GLU A 38 15.05 6.93 -3.12
CA GLU A 38 16.10 6.68 -2.12
C GLU A 38 15.52 6.71 -0.70
N ARG A 39 14.75 7.74 -0.36
CA ARG A 39 14.13 7.87 0.97
C ARG A 39 13.10 6.77 1.27
N TYR A 40 12.36 6.32 0.27
CA TYR A 40 11.43 5.19 0.40
C TYR A 40 12.17 3.87 0.65
N GLU A 41 13.25 3.63 -0.11
CA GLU A 41 14.08 2.44 -0.01
C GLU A 41 14.87 2.38 1.32
N GLU A 42 15.35 3.51 1.84
CA GLU A 42 16.00 3.59 3.16
C GLU A 42 15.10 3.08 4.29
N ARG A 43 13.79 3.34 4.22
CA ARG A 43 12.84 2.95 5.27
C ARG A 43 12.30 1.54 5.11
N ARG A 44 12.12 1.08 3.88
CA ARG A 44 11.40 -0.16 3.56
C ARG A 44 12.30 -1.26 2.99
N GLY A 45 13.49 -0.89 2.54
CA GLY A 45 14.40 -1.75 1.81
C GLY A 45 14.25 -1.59 0.29
N ARG A 46 15.33 -1.93 -0.40
CA ARG A 46 15.41 -1.87 -1.87
C ARG A 46 15.01 -3.19 -2.49
N VAL A 47 14.13 -3.15 -3.49
CA VAL A 47 13.72 -4.32 -4.28
C VAL A 47 14.37 -4.27 -5.65
N ARG A 48 14.85 -5.41 -6.17
CA ARG A 48 15.48 -5.54 -7.49
C ARG A 48 14.43 -5.94 -8.52
N GLN A 49 14.69 -5.66 -9.79
CA GLN A 49 13.77 -5.95 -10.91
C GLN A 49 13.46 -7.45 -11.10
N ASP A 50 14.35 -8.32 -10.66
CA ASP A 50 14.22 -9.77 -10.74
C ASP A 50 13.50 -10.39 -9.53
N GLU A 51 13.17 -9.60 -8.50
CA GLU A 51 12.43 -10.06 -7.32
C GLU A 51 10.91 -10.03 -7.57
N GLU A 52 10.16 -11.02 -7.06
CA GLU A 52 8.70 -11.11 -7.22
C GLU A 52 7.94 -9.88 -6.68
N LEU A 53 8.53 -9.21 -5.70
CA LEU A 53 7.96 -7.98 -5.12
C LEU A 53 8.19 -6.72 -5.96
N TRP A 54 8.95 -6.79 -7.06
CA TRP A 54 9.29 -5.59 -7.84
C TRP A 54 8.07 -4.77 -8.28
N GLU A 55 7.10 -5.44 -8.88
CA GLU A 55 5.91 -4.77 -9.42
C GLU A 55 5.04 -4.13 -8.33
N PRO A 56 4.55 -4.87 -7.30
CA PRO A 56 3.74 -4.28 -6.24
C PRO A 56 4.54 -3.26 -5.40
N TRP A 57 5.85 -3.43 -5.23
CA TRP A 57 6.69 -2.48 -4.50
C TRP A 57 6.83 -1.16 -5.24
N THR A 58 7.05 -1.22 -6.56
CA THR A 58 7.15 -0.04 -7.42
C THR A 58 5.82 0.72 -7.46
N GLN A 59 4.69 0.02 -7.54
CA GLN A 59 3.38 0.63 -7.49
C GLN A 59 3.11 1.30 -6.13
N ALA A 60 3.45 0.62 -5.02
CA ALA A 60 3.33 1.20 -3.68
C ALA A 60 4.20 2.46 -3.50
N PHE A 61 5.41 2.45 -4.07
CA PHE A 61 6.27 3.62 -4.11
C PHE A 61 5.63 4.77 -4.89
N LEU A 62 5.09 4.51 -6.08
CA LEU A 62 4.45 5.56 -6.91
C LEU A 62 3.23 6.16 -6.22
N GLU A 63 2.40 5.34 -5.58
CA GLU A 63 1.26 5.83 -4.78
C GLU A 63 1.73 6.70 -3.60
N TRP A 64 2.79 6.27 -2.89
CA TRP A 64 3.36 7.06 -1.80
C TRP A 64 3.95 8.37 -2.31
N PHE A 65 4.74 8.35 -3.39
CA PHE A 65 5.31 9.54 -3.99
C PHE A 65 4.24 10.52 -4.46
N ALA A 66 3.22 10.02 -5.16
CA ALA A 66 2.17 10.86 -5.73
C ALA A 66 1.33 11.58 -4.66
N PHE A 67 1.08 10.93 -3.50
CA PHE A 67 0.06 11.41 -2.57
C PHE A 67 0.58 11.72 -1.14
N GLU A 68 1.79 11.29 -0.78
CA GLU A 68 2.33 11.47 0.58
C GLU A 68 3.73 12.14 0.59
N TRP A 69 4.39 12.25 -0.57
CA TRP A 69 5.72 12.86 -0.62
C TRP A 69 5.69 14.34 -0.23
N GLU A 70 6.58 14.73 0.67
CA GLU A 70 6.74 16.11 1.13
C GLU A 70 7.96 16.78 0.46
N GLY A 71 7.93 16.90 -0.87
CA GLY A 71 8.93 17.66 -1.63
C GLY A 71 8.72 19.16 -1.54
N ALA A 72 9.61 19.95 -2.14
CA ALA A 72 9.63 21.42 -2.06
C ALA A 72 8.32 22.08 -2.56
N GLY A 73 7.53 21.38 -3.38
CA GLY A 73 6.22 21.86 -3.88
C GLY A 73 5.02 21.07 -3.32
N GLY A 74 5.19 20.25 -2.28
CA GLY A 74 4.20 19.30 -1.79
C GLY A 74 4.08 18.07 -2.69
N ALA A 75 3.20 17.14 -2.33
CA ALA A 75 2.97 15.92 -3.11
C ALA A 75 2.54 16.26 -4.56
N PRO A 76 3.01 15.49 -5.57
CA PRO A 76 2.60 15.68 -6.96
C PRO A 76 1.08 15.75 -7.16
N GLY A 77 0.32 14.91 -6.44
CA GLY A 77 -1.15 14.95 -6.48
C GLY A 77 -1.75 16.26 -5.94
N ALA A 78 -1.09 16.90 -4.98
CA ALA A 78 -1.52 18.22 -4.47
C ALA A 78 -1.26 19.33 -5.52
N ARG A 79 -0.11 19.25 -6.23
CA ARG A 79 0.19 20.15 -7.35
C ARG A 79 -0.80 19.96 -8.51
N ALA A 80 -1.12 18.71 -8.85
CA ALA A 80 -2.12 18.40 -9.87
C ALA A 80 -3.50 18.93 -9.48
N LEU A 81 -3.91 18.76 -8.22
CA LEU A 81 -5.18 19.30 -7.72
C LEU A 81 -5.25 20.83 -7.82
N ALA A 82 -4.17 21.54 -7.59
CA ALA A 82 -4.13 23.00 -7.69
C ALA A 82 -4.40 23.51 -9.12
N GLY A 83 -4.06 22.72 -10.14
CA GLY A 83 -4.32 23.03 -11.56
C GLY A 83 -5.60 22.40 -12.14
N GLU A 84 -6.29 21.56 -11.38
CA GLU A 84 -7.46 20.83 -11.90
C GLU A 84 -8.73 21.70 -11.92
N THR A 85 -9.35 21.77 -13.08
CA THR A 85 -10.58 22.59 -13.31
C THR A 85 -11.86 21.77 -13.35
N ASP A 86 -11.78 20.47 -13.63
CA ASP A 86 -12.95 19.58 -13.56
C ASP A 86 -13.28 19.24 -12.11
N PRO A 87 -14.47 19.61 -11.61
CA PRO A 87 -14.84 19.38 -10.21
C PRO A 87 -14.90 17.90 -9.81
N ARG A 88 -15.23 16.98 -10.75
CA ARG A 88 -15.27 15.55 -10.47
C ARG A 88 -13.84 14.98 -10.36
N ARG A 89 -12.94 15.36 -11.26
CA ARG A 89 -11.51 14.98 -11.19
C ARG A 89 -10.87 15.57 -9.93
N ALA A 90 -11.16 16.82 -9.60
CA ALA A 90 -10.69 17.44 -8.36
C ALA A 90 -11.20 16.71 -7.11
N ALA A 91 -12.44 16.21 -7.10
CA ALA A 91 -12.97 15.40 -6.00
C ALA A 91 -12.21 14.06 -5.87
N ALA A 92 -11.93 13.39 -6.98
CA ALA A 92 -11.13 12.16 -7.00
C ALA A 92 -9.69 12.38 -6.51
N LEU A 93 -9.00 13.44 -6.95
CA LEU A 93 -7.67 13.81 -6.45
C LEU A 93 -7.67 14.09 -4.95
N ARG A 94 -8.69 14.80 -4.43
CA ARG A 94 -8.85 15.02 -2.98
C ARG A 94 -9.05 13.72 -2.23
N ALA A 95 -9.78 12.75 -2.79
CA ALA A 95 -9.97 11.44 -2.18
C ALA A 95 -8.64 10.68 -2.06
N TRP A 96 -7.81 10.69 -3.10
CA TRP A 96 -6.47 10.13 -3.05
C TRP A 96 -5.56 10.82 -2.04
N LEU A 97 -5.54 12.14 -2.00
CA LEU A 97 -4.73 12.91 -1.05
C LEU A 97 -5.15 12.72 0.42
N ARG A 98 -6.41 12.36 0.66
CA ARG A 98 -6.94 12.03 2.00
C ARG A 98 -6.91 10.55 2.31
N SER A 99 -6.51 9.73 1.36
CA SER A 99 -6.39 8.29 1.55
C SER A 99 -5.25 7.96 2.51
N GLN A 100 -5.28 6.77 3.06
CA GLN A 100 -4.25 6.30 3.97
C GLN A 100 -3.76 4.91 3.59
N ARG A 101 -2.47 4.67 3.71
CA ARG A 101 -1.93 3.31 3.71
C ARG A 101 -2.37 2.60 4.98
N ALA A 102 -2.72 1.33 4.86
CA ALA A 102 -3.18 0.50 5.96
C ALA A 102 -2.64 -0.92 5.83
N LEU A 103 -2.35 -1.54 6.96
CA LEU A 103 -2.06 -2.96 7.06
C LEU A 103 -3.32 -3.66 7.53
N VAL A 104 -4.03 -4.32 6.62
CA VAL A 104 -5.34 -4.84 6.90
C VAL A 104 -5.38 -6.37 6.96
N VAL A 105 -6.15 -6.89 7.89
CA VAL A 105 -6.61 -8.29 7.85
C VAL A 105 -7.90 -8.33 7.04
N ILE A 106 -7.92 -9.15 6.01
CA ILE A 106 -9.07 -9.34 5.14
C ILE A 106 -10.08 -10.24 5.83
N GLY A 107 -11.33 -9.81 5.87
CA GLY A 107 -12.45 -10.60 6.38
C GLY A 107 -13.08 -11.48 5.30
N ARG A 108 -14.16 -12.18 5.66
CA ARG A 108 -14.91 -13.01 4.72
C ARG A 108 -15.57 -12.14 3.64
N HIS A 109 -15.20 -12.38 2.39
CA HIS A 109 -15.76 -11.68 1.25
C HIS A 109 -17.27 -11.88 1.12
N GLN A 110 -17.95 -10.81 0.75
CA GLN A 110 -19.34 -10.81 0.32
C GLN A 110 -19.40 -10.18 -1.09
N PRO A 111 -20.43 -10.43 -1.88
CA PRO A 111 -20.54 -9.83 -3.20
C PRO A 111 -20.41 -8.30 -3.15
N GLY A 112 -19.37 -7.76 -3.79
CA GLY A 112 -19.08 -6.31 -3.84
C GLY A 112 -18.57 -5.69 -2.55
N ARG A 113 -18.32 -6.48 -1.49
CA ARG A 113 -17.90 -5.96 -0.17
C ARG A 113 -16.86 -6.84 0.49
N VAL A 114 -15.86 -6.20 1.11
CA VAL A 114 -14.80 -6.87 1.83
C VAL A 114 -14.63 -6.22 3.20
N PRO A 115 -14.95 -6.93 4.29
CA PRO A 115 -14.57 -6.46 5.62
C PRO A 115 -13.05 -6.42 5.74
N ALA A 116 -12.52 -5.33 6.30
CA ALA A 116 -11.10 -5.14 6.52
C ALA A 116 -10.84 -4.51 7.89
N ARG A 117 -9.84 -5.00 8.62
CA ARG A 117 -9.42 -4.45 9.90
C ARG A 117 -7.99 -3.94 9.80
N ASP A 118 -7.78 -2.64 9.99
CA ASP A 118 -6.46 -2.02 10.05
C ASP A 118 -5.75 -2.39 11.36
N LEU A 119 -4.64 -3.07 11.26
CA LEU A 119 -3.85 -3.50 12.41
C LEU A 119 -3.13 -2.33 13.09
N CYS A 120 -2.71 -1.33 12.33
CA CYS A 120 -1.96 -0.19 12.86
C CYS A 120 -2.85 0.75 13.70
N ARG A 121 -4.10 0.96 13.26
CA ARG A 121 -5.03 1.93 13.88
C ARG A 121 -6.20 1.27 14.61
N GLY A 122 -6.41 -0.03 14.44
CA GLY A 122 -7.51 -0.79 15.04
C GLY A 122 -8.88 -0.50 14.42
N ALA A 123 -8.95 0.28 13.35
CA ALA A 123 -10.19 0.62 12.68
C ALA A 123 -10.73 -0.56 11.84
N GLN A 124 -12.05 -0.64 11.73
CA GLN A 124 -12.74 -1.63 10.89
C GLN A 124 -13.45 -0.91 9.76
N PHE A 125 -13.37 -1.48 8.56
CA PHE A 125 -13.95 -0.94 7.36
C PHE A 125 -14.77 -2.01 6.64
N GLU A 126 -15.85 -1.59 6.01
CA GLU A 126 -16.52 -2.34 4.97
C GLU A 126 -16.12 -1.69 3.62
N VAL A 127 -15.23 -2.37 2.91
CA VAL A 127 -14.67 -1.85 1.67
C VAL A 127 -15.55 -2.26 0.50
N SER A 128 -15.98 -1.30 -0.32
CA SER A 128 -16.64 -1.56 -1.59
C SER A 128 -15.59 -2.03 -2.60
N GLU A 129 -15.67 -3.30 -3.00
CA GLU A 129 -14.72 -3.93 -3.90
C GLU A 129 -15.45 -4.81 -4.91
N PRO A 130 -15.79 -4.25 -6.08
CA PRO A 130 -16.49 -4.98 -7.11
C PRO A 130 -15.59 -5.97 -7.88
N ARG A 131 -14.25 -5.80 -7.76
CA ARG A 131 -13.29 -6.69 -8.42
C ARG A 131 -13.23 -8.02 -7.67
N SER A 132 -12.96 -9.08 -8.39
CA SER A 132 -12.64 -10.37 -7.77
C SER A 132 -11.22 -10.33 -7.20
N LEU A 133 -11.08 -10.45 -5.89
CA LEU A 133 -9.77 -10.56 -5.24
C LEU A 133 -9.29 -12.01 -5.31
N HIS A 134 -8.76 -12.40 -6.49
CA HIS A 134 -8.23 -13.74 -6.69
C HIS A 134 -7.03 -14.00 -5.78
N GLY A 135 -7.03 -15.17 -5.12
CA GLY A 135 -5.92 -15.60 -4.26
C GLY A 135 -5.86 -14.91 -2.90
N VAL A 136 -6.89 -14.14 -2.52
CA VAL A 136 -7.00 -13.53 -1.20
C VAL A 136 -8.00 -14.30 -0.36
N GLU A 137 -7.53 -14.85 0.75
CA GLU A 137 -8.35 -15.62 1.69
C GLU A 137 -8.69 -14.80 2.93
N PRO A 138 -9.82 -15.08 3.58
CA PRO A 138 -10.12 -14.49 4.88
C PRO A 138 -9.03 -14.82 5.90
N GLY A 139 -8.50 -13.77 6.55
CA GLY A 139 -7.38 -13.87 7.48
C GLY A 139 -6.02 -13.49 6.87
N ASP A 140 -5.93 -13.31 5.56
CA ASP A 140 -4.72 -12.79 4.94
C ASP A 140 -4.46 -11.34 5.37
N VAL A 141 -3.17 -11.01 5.49
CA VAL A 141 -2.71 -9.66 5.80
C VAL A 141 -2.17 -9.02 4.53
N VAL A 142 -2.63 -7.80 4.28
CA VAL A 142 -2.27 -7.04 3.08
C VAL A 142 -1.97 -5.60 3.45
N GLU A 143 -0.87 -5.04 2.97
CA GLU A 143 -0.73 -3.59 2.93
C GLU A 143 -1.44 -3.07 1.68
N VAL A 144 -2.31 -2.09 1.88
CA VAL A 144 -3.15 -1.52 0.83
C VAL A 144 -3.49 -0.07 1.17
N ARG A 145 -3.87 0.72 0.18
CA ARG A 145 -4.41 2.06 0.41
C ARG A 145 -5.93 2.02 0.55
N LEU A 146 -6.46 2.69 1.57
CA LEU A 146 -7.90 2.89 1.80
C LEU A 146 -8.29 4.29 1.35
N ILE A 147 -9.27 4.39 0.47
CA ILE A 147 -9.70 5.63 -0.18
C ILE A 147 -11.18 5.84 0.09
N GLY A 148 -11.52 6.92 0.81
CA GLY A 148 -12.91 7.35 0.99
C GLY A 148 -13.37 8.17 -0.23
N PHE A 149 -14.32 7.66 -1.00
CA PHE A 149 -14.86 8.33 -2.17
C PHE A 149 -16.35 8.05 -2.34
N GLU A 150 -17.16 9.07 -2.61
CA GLU A 150 -18.63 8.97 -2.81
C GLU A 150 -19.33 8.19 -1.69
N GLY A 151 -18.96 8.46 -0.44
CA GLY A 151 -19.56 7.83 0.75
C GLY A 151 -19.19 6.37 0.98
N GLN A 152 -18.26 5.83 0.20
CA GLN A 152 -17.77 4.46 0.31
C GLN A 152 -16.25 4.45 0.58
N VAL A 153 -15.77 3.38 1.20
CA VAL A 153 -14.33 3.10 1.30
C VAL A 153 -13.96 2.13 0.18
N ARG A 154 -12.88 2.40 -0.53
CA ARG A 154 -12.36 1.57 -1.62
C ARG A 154 -10.91 1.22 -1.37
N PHE A 155 -10.46 0.10 -1.91
CA PHE A 155 -9.03 -0.20 -1.98
C PHE A 155 -8.35 0.59 -3.10
N GLY A 156 -7.10 0.97 -2.88
CA GLY A 156 -6.19 1.40 -3.94
C GLY A 156 -5.93 0.28 -4.95
N ARG A 157 -5.00 0.49 -5.86
CA ARG A 157 -4.64 -0.54 -6.84
C ARG A 157 -3.57 -1.49 -6.34
N THR A 158 -2.74 -1.02 -5.43
CA THR A 158 -1.59 -1.77 -4.93
C THR A 158 -1.99 -2.62 -3.74
N PHE A 159 -1.64 -3.90 -3.83
CA PHE A 159 -1.77 -4.88 -2.76
C PHE A 159 -0.40 -5.51 -2.51
N LEU A 160 0.18 -5.26 -1.36
CA LEU A 160 1.39 -5.94 -0.92
C LEU A 160 0.99 -7.07 0.05
N TYR A 161 0.90 -8.29 -0.48
CA TYR A 161 0.48 -9.45 0.29
C TYR A 161 1.58 -9.94 1.20
N HIS A 162 1.21 -10.28 2.44
CA HIS A 162 2.06 -11.01 3.36
C HIS A 162 1.85 -12.53 3.22
N PRO A 163 2.86 -13.36 3.52
CA PRO A 163 2.70 -14.80 3.41
C PRO A 163 1.54 -15.34 4.23
N THR A 164 0.75 -16.23 3.66
CA THR A 164 -0.40 -16.86 4.34
C THR A 164 0.05 -17.52 5.65
N GLY A 165 -0.78 -17.42 6.69
CA GLY A 165 -0.50 -17.96 8.01
C GLY A 165 0.37 -17.07 8.92
N THR A 166 0.79 -15.89 8.46
CA THR A 166 1.62 -14.96 9.26
C THR A 166 0.82 -13.94 10.08
N ALA A 167 -0.50 -13.90 9.93
CA ALA A 167 -1.36 -12.88 10.53
C ALA A 167 -1.12 -12.67 12.03
N ALA A 168 -1.11 -13.74 12.84
CA ALA A 168 -0.88 -13.65 14.26
C ALA A 168 0.51 -13.06 14.61
N ALA A 169 1.55 -13.46 13.88
CA ALA A 169 2.91 -12.94 14.09
C ALA A 169 3.03 -11.47 13.70
N ILE A 170 2.33 -11.05 12.66
CA ILE A 170 2.26 -9.65 12.24
C ILE A 170 1.49 -8.82 13.28
N GLU A 171 0.35 -9.31 13.79
CA GLU A 171 -0.40 -8.65 14.86
C GLU A 171 0.45 -8.47 16.12
N GLU A 172 1.13 -9.53 16.58
CA GLU A 172 2.07 -9.46 17.71
C GLU A 172 3.15 -8.37 17.49
N ARG A 173 3.70 -8.31 16.27
CA ARG A 173 4.71 -7.30 15.92
C ARG A 173 4.15 -5.89 15.93
N VAL A 174 2.98 -5.68 15.34
CA VAL A 174 2.29 -4.37 15.33
C VAL A 174 1.98 -3.90 16.75
N GLU A 175 1.48 -4.76 17.62
CA GLU A 175 1.20 -4.45 19.03
C GLU A 175 2.50 -4.04 19.77
N GLN A 176 3.59 -4.78 19.54
CA GLN A 176 4.90 -4.46 20.13
C GLN A 176 5.37 -3.08 19.70
N LEU A 177 5.31 -2.77 18.39
CA LEU A 177 5.76 -1.47 17.85
C LEU A 177 4.87 -0.32 18.35
N ARG A 178 3.56 -0.54 18.43
CA ARG A 178 2.63 0.43 19.04
C ARG A 178 2.95 0.68 20.52
N GLY A 179 3.28 -0.36 21.26
CA GLY A 179 3.72 -0.25 22.66
C GLY A 179 5.03 0.52 22.81
N GLN A 180 5.87 0.56 21.78
CA GLN A 180 7.09 1.38 21.71
C GLN A 180 6.82 2.83 21.25
N GLY A 181 5.57 3.20 20.99
CA GLY A 181 5.18 4.54 20.54
C GLY A 181 5.45 4.83 19.06
N ARG A 182 5.63 3.78 18.23
CA ARG A 182 5.81 3.97 16.78
C ARG A 182 4.52 4.43 16.13
N THR A 183 4.64 5.32 15.14
CA THR A 183 3.52 5.77 14.31
C THR A 183 3.02 4.65 13.39
N ALA A 184 1.81 4.80 12.84
CA ALA A 184 1.28 3.83 11.88
C ALA A 184 2.16 3.73 10.63
N GLU A 185 2.72 4.83 10.17
CA GLU A 185 3.62 4.90 9.02
C GLU A 185 4.94 4.15 9.28
N GLU A 186 5.54 4.35 10.46
CA GLU A 186 6.75 3.61 10.87
C GLU A 186 6.48 2.10 11.00
N ILE A 187 5.31 1.72 11.49
CA ILE A 187 4.89 0.32 11.58
C ILE A 187 4.74 -0.29 10.19
N LEU A 188 4.06 0.40 9.26
CA LEU A 188 3.91 -0.03 7.88
C LEU A 188 5.27 -0.24 7.21
N ASP A 189 6.17 0.73 7.34
CA ASP A 189 7.51 0.65 6.75
C ASP A 189 8.31 -0.52 7.34
N HIS A 190 8.24 -0.72 8.66
CA HIS A 190 8.90 -1.85 9.33
C HIS A 190 8.34 -3.22 8.86
N VAL A 191 7.02 -3.36 8.81
CA VAL A 191 6.36 -4.62 8.40
C VAL A 191 6.61 -4.92 6.91
N ALA A 192 6.68 -3.89 6.06
CA ALA A 192 7.07 -4.05 4.66
C ALA A 192 8.54 -4.51 4.53
N ALA A 193 9.46 -3.96 5.32
CA ALA A 193 10.85 -4.42 5.35
C ALA A 193 10.95 -5.91 5.77
N LEU A 194 10.13 -6.34 6.72
CA LEU A 194 10.03 -7.76 7.09
C LEU A 194 9.44 -8.60 5.95
N ARG A 195 8.44 -8.11 5.22
CA ARG A 195 7.91 -8.78 4.02
C ARG A 195 9.01 -9.00 2.97
N LEU A 196 9.84 -7.99 2.72
CA LEU A 196 10.98 -8.13 1.81
C LEU A 196 11.98 -9.19 2.30
N ARG A 197 12.21 -9.28 3.60
CA ARG A 197 13.05 -10.34 4.17
C ARG A 197 12.46 -11.73 3.94
N THR A 198 11.14 -11.91 4.06
CA THR A 198 10.54 -13.22 3.78
C THR A 198 10.75 -13.66 2.34
N GLU A 199 10.85 -12.74 1.40
CA GLU A 199 11.17 -13.02 0.00
C GLU A 199 12.60 -13.52 -0.19
N ARG A 200 13.55 -12.92 0.53
CA ARG A 200 14.99 -13.22 0.42
C ARG A 200 15.42 -14.44 1.22
N TYR A 201 14.78 -14.67 2.35
CA TYR A 201 15.10 -15.80 3.25
C TYR A 201 14.06 -16.90 3.15
N ARG A 202 13.77 -17.38 1.93
CA ARG A 202 12.74 -18.41 1.63
C ARG A 202 12.90 -19.73 2.39
N HIS A 203 14.10 -20.00 2.93
CA HIS A 203 14.39 -21.17 3.76
C HIS A 203 14.03 -20.98 5.23
N VAL A 204 13.69 -19.77 5.65
CA VAL A 204 13.27 -19.44 7.01
C VAL A 204 11.75 -19.35 7.06
N ASP A 205 11.15 -19.94 8.10
CA ASP A 205 9.72 -19.80 8.32
C ASP A 205 9.34 -18.31 8.44
N PRO A 206 8.45 -17.79 7.59
CA PRO A 206 8.01 -16.40 7.63
C PRO A 206 7.52 -15.94 9.01
N VAL A 207 6.83 -16.81 9.76
CA VAL A 207 6.36 -16.50 11.14
C VAL A 207 7.52 -16.11 12.04
N ARG A 208 8.66 -16.82 11.92
CA ARG A 208 9.86 -16.51 12.70
C ARG A 208 10.46 -15.15 12.33
N LEU A 209 10.43 -14.80 11.03
CA LEU A 209 10.93 -13.50 10.56
C LEU A 209 10.13 -12.32 11.11
N TYR A 210 8.79 -12.46 11.21
CA TYR A 210 7.97 -11.42 11.81
C TYR A 210 8.12 -11.31 13.34
N ARG A 211 8.44 -12.41 14.01
CA ARG A 211 8.65 -12.44 15.48
C ARG A 211 10.05 -12.04 15.92
N ALA A 212 11.07 -12.28 15.08
CA ALA A 212 12.44 -11.96 15.42
C ALA A 212 12.66 -10.46 15.63
N ALA A 213 13.41 -10.08 16.66
CA ALA A 213 13.87 -8.71 16.80
C ALA A 213 14.79 -8.36 15.62
N THR A 214 14.73 -7.10 15.16
CA THR A 214 15.51 -6.63 14.00
C THR A 214 17.02 -6.82 14.20
N GLU A 215 17.48 -6.85 15.44
CA GLU A 215 18.89 -7.03 15.82
C GLU A 215 19.38 -8.47 15.74
N GLU A 216 18.46 -9.46 15.78
CA GLU A 216 18.82 -10.90 15.73
C GLU A 216 19.03 -11.41 14.30
N LEU A 217 18.57 -10.69 13.32
CA LEU A 217 18.74 -11.03 11.91
C LEU A 217 19.79 -10.09 11.31
N GLY A 218 21.06 -10.45 11.43
CA GLY A 218 22.16 -9.69 10.86
C GLY A 218 21.89 -9.16 9.46
N GLU A 219 22.49 -8.04 9.08
CA GLU A 219 22.41 -7.51 7.72
C GLU A 219 22.76 -8.61 6.71
N PRO A 220 22.02 -8.74 5.59
CA PRO A 220 22.43 -9.66 4.55
C PRO A 220 23.77 -9.17 4.01
N ASP A 221 24.80 -10.04 4.09
CA ASP A 221 26.08 -9.81 3.45
C ASP A 221 25.85 -9.30 2.03
N GLY A 222 26.31 -8.08 1.81
CA GLY A 222 26.26 -7.42 0.51
C GLY A 222 27.18 -8.14 -0.47
N GLY A 223 26.62 -9.03 -1.29
CA GLY A 223 27.25 -9.66 -2.43
C GLY A 223 26.69 -9.09 -3.73
#